data_98ce23fdd646891d48335af994716eae
#
_entry.id   98ce23fdd646891d48335af994716eae
#
_cell.length_a   1.000
_cell.length_b   1.000
_cell.length_c   1.000
_cell.angle_alpha   90.00
_cell.angle_beta   90.00
_cell.angle_gamma   90.00
#
_symmetry.space_group_name_H-M   'P 1'
#
loop_
_entity.id
_entity.type
_entity.pdbx_description
1 polymer ?
#
loop_
_entity_poly.entity_id
_entity_poly.type
_entity_poly.pdbx_seq_one_letter_code
_entity_poly.pdbx_strand_id
1 'polypeptide(L)'
;NKGYSPTVRDIGLAVNLKSTSSVHAHLETLEKNGYIRRDPTKPRTIQIVDESFNLTRRDMVNVPLVGQVAAGQPLLAVENITGYFPIPAEYLPNEDTFMLNVKGESMVNAGINNGDQIIVAKRNTAENGDIVIALVNDSATVKRFFKEDNHIRLQPENDTMKPIIVDNCEIVGKVVGLIRLNIN
;
A
#
# COMPACT_ATOMS: atom_id res chain seq x y z
N ASN A 1 13.69 -15.01 14.94
CA ASN A 1 13.30 -15.53 13.60
C ASN A 1 14.59 -15.82 12.81
N LYS A 2 14.86 -17.10 12.57
CA LYS A 2 16.09 -17.54 11.88
C LYS A 2 15.93 -17.65 10.35
N GLY A 3 14.78 -17.23 9.78
CA GLY A 3 14.53 -17.17 8.33
C GLY A 3 14.48 -18.50 7.57
N TYR A 4 14.52 -19.65 8.26
CA TYR A 4 14.41 -20.97 7.66
C TYR A 4 13.44 -21.88 8.46
N SER A 5 12.85 -22.86 7.77
CA SER A 5 11.96 -23.82 8.41
C SER A 5 12.72 -24.68 9.45
N PRO A 6 12.17 -24.84 10.66
CA PRO A 6 12.81 -25.61 11.72
C PRO A 6 12.93 -27.09 11.34
N THR A 7 14.01 -27.74 11.76
CA THR A 7 14.16 -29.18 11.67
C THR A 7 13.38 -29.89 12.79
N VAL A 8 13.10 -31.19 12.63
CA VAL A 8 12.47 -32.02 13.70
C VAL A 8 13.26 -31.93 15.01
N ARG A 9 14.59 -31.83 14.94
CA ARG A 9 15.46 -31.66 16.13
C ARG A 9 15.28 -30.29 16.76
N ASP A 10 15.20 -29.23 15.96
CA ASP A 10 14.97 -27.87 16.46
C ASP A 10 13.62 -27.77 17.17
N ILE A 11 12.58 -28.40 16.60
CA ILE A 11 11.26 -28.50 17.23
C ILE A 11 11.34 -29.26 18.55
N GLY A 12 11.98 -30.45 18.55
CA GLY A 12 12.14 -31.22 19.76
C GLY A 12 12.83 -30.46 20.89
N LEU A 13 13.92 -29.74 20.57
CA LEU A 13 14.62 -28.89 21.53
C LEU A 13 13.71 -27.76 22.05
N ALA A 14 12.96 -27.11 21.18
CA ALA A 14 12.08 -26.00 21.54
C ALA A 14 10.93 -26.42 22.47
N VAL A 15 10.40 -27.64 22.29
CA VAL A 15 9.27 -28.19 23.09
C VAL A 15 9.73 -29.18 24.17
N ASN A 16 11.04 -29.27 24.41
CA ASN A 16 11.66 -30.15 25.43
C ASN A 16 11.34 -31.67 25.24
N LEU A 17 11.24 -32.11 23.98
CA LEU A 17 11.09 -33.52 23.63
C LEU A 17 12.45 -34.12 23.23
N LYS A 18 12.88 -35.17 23.94
CA LYS A 18 14.17 -35.82 23.70
C LYS A 18 14.15 -36.79 22.52
N SER A 19 12.97 -37.37 22.19
CA SER A 19 12.81 -38.37 21.13
C SER A 19 12.30 -37.70 19.84
N THR A 20 13.03 -37.89 18.75
CA THR A 20 12.58 -37.48 17.41
C THR A 20 11.33 -38.22 16.95
N SER A 21 11.13 -39.47 17.38
CA SER A 21 9.93 -40.26 17.09
C SER A 21 8.67 -39.63 17.71
N SER A 22 8.79 -39.09 18.95
CA SER A 22 7.68 -38.39 19.60
C SER A 22 7.35 -37.10 18.87
N VAL A 23 8.35 -36.35 18.38
CA VAL A 23 8.12 -35.14 17.57
C VAL A 23 7.41 -35.50 16.28
N HIS A 24 7.82 -36.57 15.58
CA HIS A 24 7.14 -37.05 14.37
C HIS A 24 5.67 -37.41 14.63
N ALA A 25 5.37 -38.18 15.70
CA ALA A 25 4.01 -38.54 16.05
C ALA A 25 3.11 -37.32 16.33
N HIS A 26 3.65 -36.29 17.03
CA HIS A 26 2.92 -35.04 17.24
C HIS A 26 2.70 -34.27 15.93
N LEU A 27 3.69 -34.20 15.05
CA LEU A 27 3.54 -33.52 13.74
C LEU A 27 2.52 -34.26 12.85
N GLU A 28 2.48 -35.61 12.85
CA GLU A 28 1.46 -36.39 12.15
C GLU A 28 0.05 -36.13 12.70
N THR A 29 -0.09 -36.03 14.01
CA THR A 29 -1.37 -35.68 14.66
C THR A 29 -1.82 -34.31 14.28
N LEU A 30 -0.92 -33.30 14.28
CA LEU A 30 -1.23 -31.92 13.88
C LEU A 30 -1.62 -31.84 12.40
N GLU A 31 -0.96 -32.62 11.52
CA GLU A 31 -1.28 -32.69 10.10
C GLU A 31 -2.64 -33.35 9.86
N LYS A 32 -2.92 -34.48 10.55
CA LYS A 32 -4.22 -35.17 10.50
C LYS A 32 -5.36 -34.29 10.96
N ASN A 33 -5.12 -33.42 11.95
CA ASN A 33 -6.11 -32.49 12.47
C ASN A 33 -6.19 -31.18 11.65
N GLY A 34 -5.40 -31.05 10.57
CA GLY A 34 -5.44 -29.90 9.68
C GLY A 34 -4.72 -28.64 10.18
N TYR A 35 -3.99 -28.71 11.30
CA TYR A 35 -3.26 -27.57 11.85
C TYR A 35 -1.96 -27.26 11.11
N ILE A 36 -1.38 -28.27 10.47
CA ILE A 36 -0.18 -28.09 9.64
C ILE A 36 -0.33 -28.87 8.32
N ARG A 37 0.43 -28.45 7.31
CA ARG A 37 0.61 -29.18 6.04
C ARG A 37 2.10 -29.36 5.78
N ARG A 38 2.50 -30.56 5.33
CA ARG A 38 3.86 -30.85 4.87
C ARG A 38 3.84 -31.11 3.37
N ASP A 39 4.79 -30.53 2.63
CA ASP A 39 4.95 -30.79 1.20
C ASP A 39 5.86 -32.01 1.03
N PRO A 40 5.35 -33.15 0.51
CA PRO A 40 6.16 -34.35 0.36
C PRO A 40 7.29 -34.19 -0.67
N THR A 41 7.20 -33.18 -1.54
CA THR A 41 8.21 -32.92 -2.59
C THR A 41 9.33 -31.99 -2.11
N LYS A 42 9.13 -31.28 -1.00
CA LYS A 42 10.09 -30.34 -0.43
C LYS A 42 10.47 -30.74 0.98
N PRO A 43 11.64 -31.35 1.19
CA PRO A 43 12.10 -31.71 2.53
C PRO A 43 12.20 -30.45 3.39
N ARG A 44 11.70 -30.52 4.63
CA ARG A 44 11.72 -29.45 5.66
C ARG A 44 10.70 -28.34 5.50
N THR A 45 9.60 -28.53 4.79
CA THR A 45 8.52 -27.56 4.73
C THR A 45 7.37 -27.96 5.64
N ILE A 46 7.21 -27.27 6.77
CA ILE A 46 6.01 -27.35 7.63
C ILE A 46 5.29 -26.02 7.47
N GLN A 47 4.06 -26.07 6.97
CA GLN A 47 3.16 -24.91 6.86
C GLN A 47 2.09 -25.02 7.95
N ILE A 48 1.89 -23.96 8.71
CA ILE A 48 0.79 -23.88 9.67
C ILE A 48 -0.47 -23.50 8.89
N VAL A 49 -1.53 -24.34 9.03
CA VAL A 49 -2.84 -24.11 8.39
C VAL A 49 -3.76 -23.45 9.42
N ASP A 50 -3.43 -22.25 9.81
CA ASP A 50 -4.28 -21.46 10.69
C ASP A 50 -4.67 -20.16 9.92
N GLU A 51 -5.97 -19.93 9.80
CA GLU A 51 -6.48 -18.71 9.14
C GLU A 51 -5.98 -17.44 9.85
N SER A 52 -5.80 -17.48 11.17
CA SER A 52 -5.19 -16.39 11.92
C SER A 52 -3.70 -16.19 11.60
N PHE A 53 -2.99 -17.28 11.24
CA PHE A 53 -1.58 -17.23 10.81
C PHE A 53 -1.44 -16.78 9.35
N ASN A 54 -2.45 -17.04 8.52
CA ASN A 54 -2.52 -16.51 7.14
C ASN A 54 -2.76 -14.99 7.12
N LEU A 55 -3.39 -14.42 8.15
CA LEU A 55 -3.50 -12.97 8.32
C LEU A 55 -2.12 -12.30 8.50
N THR A 56 -1.11 -13.02 8.99
CA THR A 56 0.28 -12.51 9.10
C THR A 56 1.13 -12.73 7.84
N ARG A 57 0.62 -13.46 6.84
CA ARG A 57 1.28 -13.72 5.53
C ARG A 57 0.56 -13.04 4.38
N ARG A 58 -0.05 -11.90 4.62
CA ARG A 58 -0.54 -11.07 3.51
C ARG A 58 0.66 -10.63 2.67
N ASP A 59 0.54 -10.78 1.37
CA ASP A 59 1.54 -10.22 0.45
C ASP A 59 1.54 -8.70 0.65
N MET A 60 2.65 -8.19 1.18
CA MET A 60 2.83 -6.77 1.48
C MET A 60 3.59 -6.12 0.32
N VAL A 61 3.06 -5.04 -0.18
CA VAL A 61 3.73 -4.18 -1.16
C VAL A 61 4.32 -2.98 -0.42
N ASN A 62 5.62 -2.77 -0.59
CA ASN A 62 6.28 -1.56 -0.09
C ASN A 62 5.99 -0.40 -1.03
N VAL A 63 4.96 0.39 -0.73
CA VAL A 63 4.56 1.55 -1.53
C VAL A 63 5.51 2.71 -1.26
N PRO A 64 6.18 3.28 -2.30
CA PRO A 64 7.12 4.37 -2.12
C PRO A 64 6.40 5.65 -1.68
N LEU A 65 6.94 6.31 -0.65
CA LEU A 65 6.55 7.65 -0.24
C LEU A 65 7.42 8.67 -0.98
N VAL A 66 6.80 9.46 -1.85
CA VAL A 66 7.46 10.47 -2.68
C VAL A 66 7.44 11.83 -1.98
N GLY A 67 8.58 12.50 -1.95
CA GLY A 67 8.72 13.78 -1.25
C GLY A 67 8.12 14.96 -2.01
N GLN A 68 8.41 15.07 -3.30
CA GLN A 68 7.91 16.14 -4.17
C GLN A 68 7.55 15.61 -5.55
N VAL A 69 6.56 16.23 -6.16
CA VAL A 69 6.16 15.99 -7.55
C VAL A 69 6.42 17.28 -8.32
N ALA A 70 7.28 17.23 -9.32
CA ALA A 70 7.62 18.35 -10.18
C ALA A 70 7.57 17.94 -11.65
N ALA A 71 7.24 18.88 -12.52
CA ALA A 71 7.24 18.64 -13.95
C ALA A 71 8.65 18.30 -14.46
N GLY A 72 8.72 17.38 -15.43
CA GLY A 72 9.97 17.00 -16.10
C GLY A 72 10.90 16.09 -15.31
N GLN A 73 10.59 15.75 -14.05
CA GLN A 73 11.36 14.79 -13.26
C GLN A 73 10.64 13.45 -13.18
N PRO A 74 11.36 12.31 -13.26
CA PRO A 74 10.75 11.00 -13.04
C PRO A 74 10.19 10.92 -11.62
N LEU A 75 8.89 10.68 -11.49
CA LEU A 75 8.17 10.63 -10.22
C LEU A 75 8.79 9.67 -9.19
N LEU A 76 9.20 8.50 -9.66
CA LEU A 76 9.78 7.42 -8.84
C LEU A 76 11.32 7.40 -8.95
N ALA A 77 11.96 8.53 -9.26
CA ALA A 77 13.41 8.62 -9.14
C ALA A 77 13.85 8.35 -7.71
N VAL A 78 14.94 7.64 -7.52
CA VAL A 78 15.42 7.21 -6.19
C VAL A 78 15.61 8.39 -5.24
N GLU A 79 16.09 9.52 -5.76
CA GLU A 79 16.27 10.77 -5.03
C GLU A 79 14.98 11.40 -4.51
N ASN A 80 13.82 11.08 -5.10
CA ASN A 80 12.51 11.59 -4.68
C ASN A 80 11.82 10.69 -3.65
N ILE A 81 12.31 9.47 -3.44
CA ILE A 81 11.70 8.53 -2.49
C ILE A 81 12.26 8.82 -1.09
N THR A 82 11.38 9.22 -0.19
CA THR A 82 11.71 9.53 1.21
C THR A 82 11.52 8.36 2.16
N GLY A 83 10.85 7.31 1.73
CA GLY A 83 10.58 6.10 2.51
C GLY A 83 9.66 5.13 1.79
N TYR A 84 9.26 4.09 2.49
CA TYR A 84 8.31 3.08 2.01
C TYR A 84 7.28 2.78 3.09
N PHE A 85 6.05 2.54 2.69
CA PHE A 85 4.97 2.14 3.58
C PHE A 85 4.42 0.76 3.15
N PRO A 86 4.44 -0.27 4.03
CA PRO A 86 3.96 -1.60 3.70
C PRO A 86 2.42 -1.62 3.73
N ILE A 87 1.80 -1.91 2.59
CA ILE A 87 0.35 -2.04 2.43
C ILE A 87 0.04 -3.45 1.92
N PRO A 88 -0.98 -4.15 2.46
CA PRO A 88 -1.40 -5.43 1.90
C PRO A 88 -1.83 -5.27 0.44
N ALA A 89 -1.35 -6.18 -0.44
CA ALA A 89 -1.59 -6.11 -1.88
C ALA A 89 -3.09 -6.07 -2.24
N GLU A 90 -3.93 -6.71 -1.44
CA GLU A 90 -5.38 -6.76 -1.62
C GLU A 90 -6.09 -5.39 -1.55
N TYR A 91 -5.45 -4.38 -0.92
CA TYR A 91 -5.97 -3.02 -0.83
C TYR A 91 -5.42 -2.08 -1.90
N LEU A 92 -4.51 -2.56 -2.73
CA LEU A 92 -3.91 -1.77 -3.80
C LEU A 92 -4.54 -2.11 -5.15
N PRO A 93 -4.69 -1.13 -6.06
CA PRO A 93 -5.06 -1.42 -7.44
C PRO A 93 -3.92 -2.18 -8.15
N ASN A 94 -4.25 -2.90 -9.25
CA ASN A 94 -3.27 -3.59 -10.10
C ASN A 94 -2.47 -2.60 -10.99
N GLU A 95 -2.02 -1.50 -10.40
CA GLU A 95 -1.29 -0.42 -11.07
C GLU A 95 -0.12 0.03 -10.20
N ASP A 96 0.85 0.70 -10.82
CA ASP A 96 1.93 1.35 -10.07
C ASP A 96 1.33 2.33 -9.07
N THR A 97 1.72 2.20 -7.82
CA THR A 97 1.16 2.98 -6.71
C THR A 97 2.28 3.67 -5.93
N PHE A 98 2.03 4.90 -5.53
CA PHE A 98 2.93 5.67 -4.68
C PHE A 98 2.14 6.47 -3.64
N MET A 99 2.83 7.04 -2.68
CA MET A 99 2.23 7.87 -1.63
C MET A 99 2.80 9.27 -1.64
N LEU A 100 1.98 10.23 -1.21
CA LEU A 100 2.36 11.63 -1.04
C LEU A 100 1.85 12.15 0.31
N ASN A 101 2.62 13.04 0.93
CA ASN A 101 2.16 13.83 2.07
C ASN A 101 1.32 15.02 1.58
N VAL A 102 0.12 15.16 2.12
CA VAL A 102 -0.78 16.28 1.81
C VAL A 102 -0.31 17.54 2.54
N LYS A 103 -0.22 18.63 1.80
CA LYS A 103 0.05 19.95 2.33
C LYS A 103 -1.12 20.88 2.00
N GLY A 104 -1.66 21.56 3.02
CA GLY A 104 -2.77 22.51 2.88
C GLY A 104 -4.15 21.87 3.10
N GLU A 105 -5.19 22.69 2.97
CA GLU A 105 -6.56 22.39 3.39
C GLU A 105 -7.57 22.38 2.24
N SER A 106 -7.08 22.26 1.00
CA SER A 106 -7.95 22.39 -0.18
C SER A 106 -8.93 21.24 -0.38
N MET A 107 -8.79 20.12 0.37
CA MET A 107 -9.58 18.90 0.20
C MET A 107 -10.26 18.44 1.51
N VAL A 108 -10.44 19.34 2.47
CA VAL A 108 -10.97 19.01 3.82
C VAL A 108 -12.39 18.47 3.77
N ASN A 109 -13.25 18.98 2.87
CA ASN A 109 -14.63 18.51 2.70
C ASN A 109 -14.69 17.09 2.08
N ALA A 110 -13.59 16.65 1.45
CA ALA A 110 -13.42 15.26 0.99
C ALA A 110 -12.76 14.36 2.06
N GLY A 111 -12.54 14.89 3.27
CA GLY A 111 -11.92 14.15 4.39
C GLY A 111 -10.39 14.06 4.28
N ILE A 112 -9.74 14.73 3.33
CA ILE A 112 -8.30 14.77 3.16
C ILE A 112 -7.76 16.05 3.81
N ASN A 113 -7.00 15.88 4.89
CA ASN A 113 -6.51 16.98 5.72
C ASN A 113 -5.01 17.21 5.53
N ASN A 114 -4.55 18.36 5.96
CA ASN A 114 -3.13 18.65 6.02
C ASN A 114 -2.40 17.63 6.91
N GLY A 115 -1.30 17.05 6.41
CA GLY A 115 -0.53 16.02 7.09
C GLY A 115 -0.96 14.58 6.79
N ASP A 116 -2.06 14.35 6.10
CA ASP A 116 -2.44 13.03 5.63
C ASP A 116 -1.43 12.49 4.61
N GLN A 117 -1.36 11.17 4.51
CA GLN A 117 -0.66 10.47 3.44
C GLN A 117 -1.68 9.87 2.48
N ILE A 118 -1.68 10.30 1.24
CA ILE A 118 -2.58 9.77 0.20
C ILE A 118 -1.89 8.68 -0.59
N ILE A 119 -2.67 7.65 -0.95
CA ILE A 119 -2.27 6.56 -1.83
C ILE A 119 -2.76 6.91 -3.23
N VAL A 120 -1.86 6.90 -4.19
CA VAL A 120 -2.09 7.38 -5.55
C VAL A 120 -1.78 6.27 -6.55
N ALA A 121 -2.76 5.87 -7.36
CA ALA A 121 -2.54 5.03 -8.53
C ALA A 121 -1.99 5.89 -9.66
N LYS A 122 -0.85 5.49 -10.23
CA LYS A 122 -0.20 6.22 -11.32
C LYS A 122 -1.02 6.12 -12.59
N ARG A 123 -1.59 7.21 -13.03
CA ARG A 123 -2.39 7.35 -14.26
C ARG A 123 -2.12 8.70 -14.91
N ASN A 124 -2.23 8.75 -16.23
CA ASN A 124 -2.14 9.99 -17.00
C ASN A 124 -3.51 10.50 -17.49
N THR A 125 -4.60 9.84 -17.09
CA THR A 125 -5.98 10.20 -17.42
C THR A 125 -6.84 10.16 -16.17
N ALA A 126 -7.92 10.93 -16.17
CA ALA A 126 -8.90 11.00 -15.11
C ALA A 126 -10.32 11.13 -15.67
N GLU A 127 -11.30 10.69 -14.90
CA GLU A 127 -12.73 10.87 -15.15
C GLU A 127 -13.28 12.01 -14.30
N ASN A 128 -14.41 12.59 -14.75
CA ASN A 128 -15.07 13.66 -14.00
C ASN A 128 -15.49 13.16 -12.61
N GLY A 129 -15.08 13.89 -11.60
CA GLY A 129 -15.30 13.53 -10.20
C GLY A 129 -14.14 12.81 -9.51
N ASP A 130 -13.12 12.38 -10.23
CA ASP A 130 -11.94 11.77 -9.64
C ASP A 130 -11.15 12.78 -8.79
N ILE A 131 -10.61 12.34 -7.66
CA ILE A 131 -9.62 13.11 -6.91
C ILE A 131 -8.25 12.74 -7.49
N VAL A 132 -7.54 13.74 -7.99
CA VAL A 132 -6.30 13.53 -8.75
C VAL A 132 -5.14 14.34 -8.19
N ILE A 133 -3.93 13.92 -8.52
CA ILE A 133 -2.74 14.75 -8.50
C ILE A 133 -2.57 15.32 -9.89
N ALA A 134 -2.68 16.64 -10.00
CA ALA A 134 -2.46 17.38 -11.24
C ALA A 134 -1.26 18.32 -11.10
N LEU A 135 -0.48 18.44 -12.17
CA LEU A 135 0.57 19.46 -12.31
C LEU A 135 -0.03 20.68 -13.00
N VAL A 136 0.07 21.82 -12.32
CA VAL A 136 -0.32 23.13 -12.81
C VAL A 136 0.84 24.10 -12.57
N ASN A 137 1.39 24.69 -13.63
CA ASN A 137 2.55 25.59 -13.53
C ASN A 137 3.70 24.98 -12.72
N ASP A 138 4.09 23.76 -13.06
CA ASP A 138 5.15 22.95 -12.42
C ASP A 138 4.93 22.60 -10.94
N SER A 139 3.75 22.86 -10.42
CA SER A 139 3.38 22.55 -9.03
C SER A 139 2.31 21.47 -8.97
N ALA A 140 2.54 20.47 -8.12
CA ALA A 140 1.57 19.42 -7.87
C ALA A 140 0.44 19.90 -6.94
N THR A 141 -0.79 19.58 -7.29
CA THR A 141 -1.96 19.87 -6.46
C THR A 141 -2.92 18.70 -6.42
N VAL A 142 -3.59 18.52 -5.28
CA VAL A 142 -4.68 17.55 -5.11
C VAL A 142 -5.98 18.26 -5.28
N LYS A 143 -6.80 17.84 -6.26
CA LYS A 143 -8.11 18.44 -6.54
C LYS A 143 -9.07 17.40 -7.10
N ARG A 144 -10.37 17.73 -7.08
CA ARG A 144 -11.35 16.98 -7.85
C ARG A 144 -11.34 17.45 -9.29
N PHE A 145 -11.19 16.51 -10.21
CA PHE A 145 -11.05 16.76 -11.64
C PHE A 145 -12.41 16.83 -12.32
N PHE A 146 -12.57 17.83 -13.19
CA PHE A 146 -13.67 17.92 -14.14
C PHE A 146 -13.15 18.43 -15.48
N LYS A 147 -13.43 17.67 -16.54
CA LYS A 147 -13.21 18.08 -17.92
C LYS A 147 -14.53 18.66 -18.43
N GLU A 148 -14.51 19.94 -18.73
CA GLU A 148 -15.64 20.70 -19.28
C GLU A 148 -15.39 20.98 -20.78
N ASP A 149 -16.35 21.56 -21.49
CA ASP A 149 -16.31 21.66 -22.96
C ASP A 149 -15.02 22.32 -23.50
N ASN A 150 -14.55 23.39 -22.85
CA ASN A 150 -13.41 24.20 -23.31
C ASN A 150 -12.27 24.31 -22.31
N HIS A 151 -12.35 23.68 -21.13
CA HIS A 151 -11.35 23.80 -20.11
C HIS A 151 -11.39 22.63 -19.11
N ILE A 152 -10.37 22.57 -18.26
CA ILE A 152 -10.32 21.68 -17.11
C ILE A 152 -10.56 22.51 -15.86
N ARG A 153 -11.47 22.04 -15.01
CA ARG A 153 -11.72 22.60 -13.70
C ARG A 153 -11.16 21.65 -12.64
N LEU A 154 -10.21 22.14 -11.88
CA LEU A 154 -9.65 21.47 -10.71
C LEU A 154 -10.33 22.05 -9.47
N GLN A 155 -11.34 21.34 -8.97
CA GLN A 155 -12.21 21.80 -7.89
C GLN A 155 -11.61 21.47 -6.54
N PRO A 156 -11.37 22.44 -5.64
CA PRO A 156 -11.09 22.18 -4.24
C PRO A 156 -12.36 21.67 -3.54
N GLU A 157 -12.19 20.78 -2.61
CA GLU A 157 -13.20 20.36 -1.64
C GLU A 157 -13.03 21.18 -0.35
N ASN A 158 -13.20 22.50 -0.50
CA ASN A 158 -13.14 23.50 0.56
C ASN A 158 -13.94 24.74 0.11
N ASP A 159 -14.97 25.11 0.88
CA ASP A 159 -15.92 26.17 0.53
C ASP A 159 -15.28 27.57 0.46
N THR A 160 -14.13 27.75 1.10
CA THR A 160 -13.41 29.04 1.10
C THR A 160 -12.46 29.21 -0.10
N MET A 161 -12.25 28.15 -0.90
CA MET A 161 -11.29 28.14 -2.00
C MET A 161 -11.99 28.13 -3.35
N LYS A 162 -11.44 28.90 -4.29
CA LYS A 162 -11.93 28.94 -5.68
C LYS A 162 -11.33 27.80 -6.51
N PRO A 163 -12.06 27.28 -7.51
CA PRO A 163 -11.51 26.32 -8.45
C PRO A 163 -10.38 26.91 -9.30
N ILE A 164 -9.45 26.04 -9.71
CA ILE A 164 -8.41 26.37 -10.68
C ILE A 164 -8.95 25.97 -12.07
N ILE A 165 -8.98 26.95 -12.98
CA ILE A 165 -9.41 26.75 -14.36
C ILE A 165 -8.18 26.83 -15.24
N VAL A 166 -7.96 25.79 -16.06
CA VAL A 166 -6.82 25.70 -16.99
C VAL A 166 -7.27 25.10 -18.33
N ASP A 167 -6.59 25.45 -19.40
CA ASP A 167 -6.85 24.86 -20.72
C ASP A 167 -6.39 23.40 -20.76
N ASN A 168 -5.32 23.08 -20.04
CA ASN A 168 -4.75 21.74 -19.94
C ASN A 168 -3.98 21.58 -18.63
N CYS A 169 -3.87 20.34 -18.13
CA CYS A 169 -2.99 19.97 -17.02
C CYS A 169 -2.47 18.54 -17.22
N GLU A 170 -1.33 18.24 -16.64
CA GLU A 170 -0.80 16.90 -16.57
C GLU A 170 -1.39 16.16 -15.36
N ILE A 171 -2.01 15.01 -15.59
CA ILE A 171 -2.47 14.11 -14.53
C ILE A 171 -1.32 13.17 -14.18
N VAL A 172 -0.93 13.16 -12.92
CA VAL A 172 0.14 12.30 -12.38
C VAL A 172 -0.43 11.01 -11.81
N GLY A 173 -1.67 11.07 -11.27
CA GLY A 173 -2.35 9.90 -10.74
C GLY A 173 -3.69 10.22 -10.09
N LYS A 174 -4.41 9.14 -9.78
CA LYS A 174 -5.71 9.16 -9.08
C LYS A 174 -5.51 8.78 -7.63
N VAL A 175 -6.08 9.53 -6.71
CA VAL A 175 -6.12 9.18 -5.28
C VAL A 175 -7.08 8.01 -5.08
N VAL A 176 -6.57 6.92 -4.51
CA VAL A 176 -7.31 5.67 -4.28
C VAL A 176 -7.47 5.34 -2.81
N GLY A 177 -6.75 6.04 -1.94
CA GLY A 177 -6.85 5.84 -0.50
C GLY A 177 -6.10 6.92 0.27
N LEU A 178 -6.25 6.90 1.59
CA LEU A 178 -5.50 7.78 2.48
C LEU A 178 -5.15 7.05 3.79
N ILE A 179 -4.07 7.47 4.42
CA ILE A 179 -3.63 7.03 5.74
C ILE A 179 -3.45 8.27 6.62
N ARG A 180 -4.05 8.23 7.81
CA ARG A 180 -3.87 9.23 8.85
C ARG A 180 -3.35 8.55 10.10
N LEU A 181 -2.12 8.82 10.49
CA LEU A 181 -1.45 8.14 11.61
C LEU A 181 -1.58 8.90 12.94
N ASN A 182 -1.75 10.22 12.87
CA ASN A 182 -1.86 11.07 14.06
C ASN A 182 -3.20 11.83 14.01
N ILE A 183 -4.15 11.40 14.83
CA ILE A 183 -5.42 12.09 15.04
C ILE A 183 -5.27 12.85 16.36
N ASN A 184 -5.11 14.16 16.27
CA ASN A 184 -5.13 15.08 17.43
C ASN A 184 -6.53 15.60 17.63
#